data_835d952c45f54ca858e08aa40ef621e9
#
_entry.id   835d952c45f54ca858e08aa40ef621e9
#
_cell.length_a   1.000
_cell.length_b   1.000
_cell.length_c   1.000
_cell.angle_alpha   90.00
_cell.angle_beta   90.00
_cell.angle_gamma   90.00
#
_symmetry.space_group_name_H-M   'P 1'
#
loop_
_entity.id
_entity.type
_entity.pdbx_description
1 polymer ?
#
loop_
_entity_poly.entity_id
_entity_poly.type
_entity_poly.pdbx_seq_one_letter_code
_entity_poly.pdbx_strand_id
1 'polypeptide(L)'
;MGYEEKFPPADMKWAGNAAKRFASPFVDNPHDRIDVDPIILSNAAVQTGYTIRDFYEKPELGIHCVAYASAMFDLLPVTHWFFSLPWVTELGIQLEYKDTLPPIVKAGTEKVLKDPSDVDKMHLPDKNELEKGWTQPMFKRLYSYVQKNLPQTLVPISYGFDLVGAAAELCGVENFIMWTFTEEEAAHKLVRNYTEVAINGAEGMADTYGMAMLIVGSVLGNNDIFSDEAIKSYSAENMKYYVNQCFRRGAGPQVFYHCCGNQETSYKVFKDTLMWSPFTVLHIGYKGREAFPSALLKETFQDRATCMGSVDTKLMINANPMAVYEAAKTQLLAGRDSKRGYILGTACETPPYTIPGNLYALTRAARDFGTYGTW
;
A
#
# COMPACT_ATOMS: atom_id res chain seq x y z
N MET A 1 10.82 5.24 -28.29
CA MET A 1 11.56 4.01 -27.94
C MET A 1 10.74 3.28 -26.93
N GLY A 2 10.36 2.02 -27.19
CA GLY A 2 9.62 1.20 -26.23
C GLY A 2 10.52 0.87 -25.04
N TYR A 3 9.94 0.79 -23.86
CA TYR A 3 10.66 0.42 -22.62
C TYR A 3 11.27 -0.98 -22.73
N GLU A 4 10.72 -1.83 -23.61
CA GLU A 4 11.18 -3.18 -23.92
C GLU A 4 12.64 -3.25 -24.43
N GLU A 5 13.15 -2.16 -25.01
CA GLU A 5 14.53 -2.12 -25.53
C GLU A 5 15.60 -1.86 -24.45
N LYS A 6 15.22 -1.39 -23.27
CA LYS A 6 16.18 -1.04 -22.20
C LYS A 6 16.33 -2.11 -21.12
N PHE A 7 15.34 -2.98 -20.95
CA PHE A 7 15.39 -4.06 -19.97
C PHE A 7 15.47 -5.40 -20.69
N PRO A 8 16.42 -6.26 -20.33
CA PRO A 8 16.31 -7.66 -20.72
C PRO A 8 14.98 -8.17 -20.15
N PRO A 9 14.28 -9.09 -20.87
CA PRO A 9 13.06 -9.69 -20.35
C PRO A 9 13.35 -10.24 -18.96
N ALA A 10 12.53 -9.82 -17.97
CA ALA A 10 12.66 -10.32 -16.61
C ALA A 10 12.61 -11.85 -16.66
N ASP A 11 13.52 -12.53 -15.97
CA ASP A 11 13.49 -13.99 -15.88
C ASP A 11 12.19 -14.42 -15.19
N MET A 12 11.19 -14.80 -16.01
CA MET A 12 9.86 -15.15 -15.53
C MET A 12 9.83 -16.43 -14.68
N LYS A 13 10.92 -17.20 -14.63
CA LYS A 13 11.04 -18.34 -13.71
C LYS A 13 11.03 -17.86 -12.27
N TRP A 14 11.72 -16.76 -11.99
CA TRP A 14 11.67 -16.11 -10.69
C TRP A 14 10.24 -15.72 -10.31
N ALA A 15 9.52 -15.01 -11.19
CA ALA A 15 8.14 -14.56 -10.92
C ALA A 15 7.19 -15.75 -10.65
N GLY A 16 7.33 -16.86 -11.39
CA GLY A 16 6.53 -18.07 -11.17
C GLY A 16 6.73 -18.71 -9.80
N ASN A 17 7.98 -18.76 -9.31
CA ASN A 17 8.28 -19.28 -7.98
C ASN A 17 7.76 -18.36 -6.88
N ALA A 18 7.93 -17.06 -7.05
CA ALA A 18 7.47 -16.09 -6.08
C ALA A 18 5.93 -15.99 -6.04
N ALA A 19 5.24 -16.15 -7.17
CA ALA A 19 3.78 -16.25 -7.19
C ALA A 19 3.26 -17.49 -6.43
N LYS A 20 3.97 -18.63 -6.51
CA LYS A 20 3.65 -19.82 -5.70
C LYS A 20 3.87 -19.56 -4.19
N ARG A 21 4.94 -18.87 -3.82
CA ARG A 21 5.17 -18.47 -2.42
C ARG A 21 4.03 -17.60 -1.90
N PHE A 22 3.65 -16.58 -2.67
CA PHE A 22 2.55 -15.70 -2.29
C PHE A 22 1.22 -16.45 -2.12
N ALA A 23 0.93 -17.42 -2.97
CA ALA A 23 -0.30 -18.20 -2.87
C ALA A 23 -0.30 -19.16 -1.66
N SER A 24 0.88 -19.58 -1.18
CA SER A 24 1.01 -20.65 -0.18
C SER A 24 0.26 -20.39 1.13
N PRO A 25 0.25 -19.19 1.73
CA PRO A 25 -0.52 -18.93 2.93
C PRO A 25 -2.04 -19.03 2.74
N PHE A 26 -2.51 -18.85 1.50
CA PHE A 26 -3.95 -18.86 1.19
C PHE A 26 -4.49 -20.23 0.78
N VAL A 27 -3.61 -21.13 0.38
CA VAL A 27 -3.99 -22.47 -0.14
C VAL A 27 -3.47 -23.62 0.72
N ASP A 28 -2.96 -23.32 1.90
CA ASP A 28 -2.37 -24.30 2.84
C ASP A 28 -1.32 -25.20 2.15
N ASN A 29 -0.51 -24.60 1.30
CA ASN A 29 0.53 -25.27 0.54
C ASN A 29 1.84 -24.47 0.60
N PRO A 30 2.57 -24.54 1.72
CA PRO A 30 3.83 -23.79 1.89
C PRO A 30 4.82 -24.18 0.80
N HIS A 31 5.42 -23.18 0.16
CA HIS A 31 6.38 -23.39 -0.92
C HIS A 31 7.80 -23.59 -0.35
N ASP A 32 8.76 -22.75 -0.68
CA ASP A 32 10.14 -22.91 -0.22
C ASP A 32 10.42 -22.10 1.06
N ARG A 33 9.96 -20.86 1.11
CA ARG A 33 10.25 -19.94 2.22
C ARG A 33 9.20 -18.83 2.33
N ILE A 34 9.28 -18.10 3.42
CA ILE A 34 8.54 -16.86 3.65
C ILE A 34 8.91 -15.82 2.58
N ASP A 35 7.92 -15.13 2.08
CA ASP A 35 8.09 -14.03 1.14
C ASP A 35 8.65 -12.78 1.80
N VAL A 36 9.33 -11.98 0.97
CA VAL A 36 9.89 -10.68 1.35
C VAL A 36 9.26 -9.61 0.47
N ASP A 37 8.55 -8.70 1.08
CA ASP A 37 7.93 -7.56 0.40
C ASP A 37 8.24 -6.24 1.15
N PRO A 38 9.33 -5.58 0.82
CA PRO A 38 9.73 -4.33 1.47
C PRO A 38 8.99 -3.11 0.90
N ILE A 39 7.92 -3.29 0.13
CA ILE A 39 7.16 -2.22 -0.53
C ILE A 39 8.09 -1.28 -1.29
N ILE A 40 8.75 -1.81 -2.31
CA ILE A 40 9.65 -1.02 -3.17
C ILE A 40 8.84 -0.26 -4.22
N LEU A 41 8.74 1.04 -4.10
CA LEU A 41 8.11 1.93 -5.10
C LEU A 41 9.17 2.85 -5.71
N SER A 42 9.32 4.04 -5.13
CA SER A 42 10.36 4.99 -5.55
C SER A 42 11.76 4.41 -5.49
N ASN A 43 12.03 3.51 -4.55
CA ASN A 43 13.30 2.78 -4.47
C ASN A 43 13.56 1.95 -5.73
N ALA A 44 12.55 1.30 -6.30
CA ALA A 44 12.70 0.52 -7.54
C ALA A 44 13.17 1.38 -8.71
N ALA A 45 12.69 2.63 -8.83
CA ALA A 45 13.18 3.57 -9.83
C ALA A 45 14.69 3.82 -9.66
N VAL A 46 15.11 4.14 -8.44
CA VAL A 46 16.53 4.42 -8.13
C VAL A 46 17.42 3.20 -8.40
N GLN A 47 17.00 2.00 -7.98
CA GLN A 47 17.75 0.76 -8.20
C GLN A 47 17.92 0.42 -9.69
N THR A 48 17.00 0.87 -10.53
CA THR A 48 17.00 0.62 -11.97
C THR A 48 17.55 1.79 -12.79
N GLY A 49 17.98 2.88 -12.14
CA GLY A 49 18.64 4.01 -12.77
C GLY A 49 17.68 5.03 -13.40
N TYR A 50 16.43 5.06 -12.97
CA TYR A 50 15.43 6.05 -13.40
C TYR A 50 15.15 7.08 -12.31
N THR A 51 14.57 8.21 -12.71
CA THR A 51 14.09 9.21 -11.76
C THR A 51 12.76 8.76 -11.12
N ILE A 52 12.45 9.26 -9.93
CA ILE A 52 11.16 9.02 -9.29
C ILE A 52 10.03 9.67 -10.11
N ARG A 53 10.29 10.82 -10.75
CA ARG A 53 9.37 11.41 -11.72
C ARG A 53 9.02 10.44 -12.83
N ASP A 54 10.02 9.84 -13.50
CA ASP A 54 9.78 8.87 -14.58
C ASP A 54 8.93 7.70 -14.13
N PHE A 55 9.14 7.22 -12.91
CA PHE A 55 8.38 6.11 -12.32
C PHE A 55 6.88 6.44 -12.23
N TYR A 56 6.52 7.65 -11.82
CA TYR A 56 5.12 8.03 -11.63
C TYR A 56 4.47 8.62 -12.89
N GLU A 57 5.19 9.38 -13.70
CA GLU A 57 4.65 9.94 -14.96
C GLU A 57 4.52 8.89 -16.07
N LYS A 58 5.31 7.80 -15.98
CA LYS A 58 5.32 6.69 -16.94
C LYS A 58 5.01 5.38 -16.22
N PRO A 59 3.72 5.12 -15.92
CA PRO A 59 3.33 4.01 -15.04
C PRO A 59 3.84 2.63 -15.50
N GLU A 60 3.87 2.36 -16.81
CA GLU A 60 4.41 1.11 -17.36
C GLU A 60 5.90 0.95 -17.07
N LEU A 61 6.66 2.05 -17.13
CA LEU A 61 8.06 2.05 -16.70
C LEU A 61 8.17 1.80 -15.21
N GLY A 62 7.30 2.43 -14.40
CA GLY A 62 7.25 2.19 -12.95
C GLY A 62 7.04 0.72 -12.61
N ILE A 63 6.10 0.06 -13.27
CA ILE A 63 5.86 -1.38 -13.12
C ILE A 63 7.09 -2.21 -13.53
N HIS A 64 7.76 -1.84 -14.62
CA HIS A 64 9.01 -2.49 -15.01
C HIS A 64 10.10 -2.35 -13.97
N CYS A 65 10.28 -1.15 -13.41
CA CYS A 65 11.24 -0.90 -12.34
C CYS A 65 10.98 -1.82 -11.14
N VAL A 66 9.71 -1.92 -10.70
CA VAL A 66 9.33 -2.80 -9.58
C VAL A 66 9.60 -4.27 -9.92
N ALA A 67 9.17 -4.74 -11.09
CA ALA A 67 9.37 -6.14 -11.50
C ALA A 67 10.85 -6.50 -11.60
N TYR A 68 11.66 -5.61 -12.18
CA TYR A 68 13.09 -5.82 -12.34
C TYR A 68 13.83 -5.80 -11.00
N ALA A 69 13.55 -4.82 -10.14
CA ALA A 69 14.15 -4.75 -8.82
C ALA A 69 13.71 -5.93 -7.94
N SER A 70 12.44 -6.34 -8.03
CA SER A 70 11.96 -7.54 -7.33
C SER A 70 12.70 -8.80 -7.80
N ALA A 71 12.95 -8.95 -9.09
CA ALA A 71 13.76 -10.06 -9.63
C ALA A 71 15.21 -10.00 -9.13
N MET A 72 15.81 -8.80 -9.14
CA MET A 72 17.20 -8.59 -8.70
C MET A 72 17.40 -8.98 -7.24
N PHE A 73 16.45 -8.66 -6.38
CA PHE A 73 16.54 -8.88 -4.94
C PHE A 73 15.78 -10.12 -4.45
N ASP A 74 15.19 -10.93 -5.35
CA ASP A 74 14.37 -12.12 -5.01
C ASP A 74 13.22 -11.80 -4.04
N LEU A 75 12.50 -10.71 -4.33
CA LEU A 75 11.35 -10.23 -3.57
C LEU A 75 10.04 -10.86 -4.06
N LEU A 76 8.95 -10.61 -3.36
CA LEU A 76 7.60 -10.95 -3.80
C LEU A 76 7.30 -10.25 -5.14
N PRO A 77 6.75 -10.95 -6.15
CA PRO A 77 6.42 -10.33 -7.44
C PRO A 77 5.10 -9.57 -7.38
N VAL A 78 4.94 -8.74 -6.38
CA VAL A 78 3.85 -7.79 -6.32
C VAL A 78 4.34 -6.52 -6.98
N THR A 79 3.81 -6.22 -8.13
CA THR A 79 4.07 -4.95 -8.80
C THR A 79 3.23 -3.89 -8.10
N HIS A 80 3.61 -3.57 -6.86
CA HIS A 80 3.06 -2.41 -6.19
C HIS A 80 3.29 -1.19 -7.06
N TRP A 81 2.26 -0.56 -7.48
CA TRP A 81 2.32 0.78 -7.97
C TRP A 81 1.26 1.57 -7.21
N PHE A 82 1.69 2.18 -6.11
CA PHE A 82 0.84 3.04 -5.31
C PHE A 82 0.98 4.46 -5.81
N PHE A 83 -0.12 5.02 -6.16
CA PHE A 83 -0.27 6.44 -6.10
C PHE A 83 -0.86 6.74 -4.71
N SER A 84 -0.11 7.43 -3.87
CA SER A 84 -0.52 7.69 -2.47
C SER A 84 -1.79 8.53 -2.35
N LEU A 85 -2.13 9.28 -3.40
CA LEU A 85 -3.28 10.18 -3.45
C LEU A 85 -4.15 9.89 -4.70
N PRO A 86 -4.77 8.71 -4.84
CA PRO A 86 -5.66 8.43 -5.97
C PRO A 86 -6.87 9.39 -5.93
N TRP A 87 -7.45 9.69 -7.08
CA TRP A 87 -8.66 10.49 -7.28
C TRP A 87 -8.59 11.97 -6.89
N VAL A 88 -7.55 12.44 -6.22
CA VAL A 88 -7.46 13.86 -5.82
C VAL A 88 -7.38 14.80 -7.03
N THR A 89 -6.84 14.33 -8.15
CA THR A 89 -6.79 15.08 -9.41
C THR A 89 -8.15 15.27 -10.02
N GLU A 90 -9.00 14.26 -9.96
CA GLU A 90 -10.42 14.30 -10.39
C GLU A 90 -11.25 15.21 -9.49
N LEU A 91 -10.80 15.40 -8.26
CA LEU A 91 -11.41 16.31 -7.28
C LEU A 91 -10.77 17.71 -7.28
N GLY A 92 -9.88 18.01 -8.24
CA GLY A 92 -9.34 19.36 -8.47
C GLY A 92 -7.97 19.66 -7.87
N ILE A 93 -7.33 18.70 -7.21
CA ILE A 93 -5.96 18.87 -6.69
C ILE A 93 -4.93 18.78 -7.82
N GLN A 94 -3.95 19.69 -7.82
CA GLN A 94 -2.81 19.62 -8.71
C GLN A 94 -1.62 18.95 -8.03
N LEU A 95 -0.99 18.02 -8.73
CA LEU A 95 0.19 17.32 -8.26
C LEU A 95 1.46 17.84 -8.94
N GLU A 96 2.55 17.81 -8.20
CA GLU A 96 3.90 18.10 -8.70
C GLU A 96 4.74 16.81 -8.64
N TYR A 97 5.40 16.49 -9.76
CA TYR A 97 6.29 15.35 -9.90
C TYR A 97 7.74 15.82 -9.85
N LYS A 98 8.54 15.22 -8.97
CA LYS A 98 9.96 15.56 -8.76
C LYS A 98 10.85 14.36 -9.05
N ASP A 99 12.08 14.64 -9.50
CA ASP A 99 13.05 13.59 -9.86
C ASP A 99 13.49 12.76 -8.65
N THR A 100 13.41 13.35 -7.44
CA THR A 100 13.98 12.77 -6.21
C THR A 100 12.97 12.43 -5.12
N LEU A 101 11.69 12.73 -5.33
CA LEU A 101 10.62 12.52 -4.36
C LEU A 101 9.35 11.97 -5.02
N PRO A 102 8.52 11.19 -4.32
CA PRO A 102 7.17 10.86 -4.75
C PRO A 102 6.34 12.10 -5.07
N PRO A 103 5.25 11.96 -5.84
CA PRO A 103 4.34 13.07 -6.12
C PRO A 103 3.80 13.72 -4.85
N ILE A 104 3.76 15.03 -4.86
CA ILE A 104 3.23 15.85 -3.77
C ILE A 104 2.17 16.81 -4.30
N VAL A 105 1.30 17.31 -3.43
CA VAL A 105 0.40 18.41 -3.79
C VAL A 105 1.25 19.62 -4.18
N LYS A 106 0.96 20.21 -5.34
CA LYS A 106 1.72 21.31 -5.88
C LYS A 106 1.64 22.52 -4.96
N ALA A 107 2.81 23.07 -4.59
CA ALA A 107 2.89 24.23 -3.72
C ALA A 107 2.13 25.43 -4.32
N GLY A 108 1.41 26.16 -3.48
CA GLY A 108 0.59 27.30 -3.91
C GLY A 108 -0.71 26.94 -4.63
N THR A 109 -1.06 25.66 -4.74
CA THR A 109 -2.38 25.26 -5.22
C THR A 109 -3.45 25.75 -4.24
N GLU A 110 -4.45 26.44 -4.78
CA GLU A 110 -5.59 26.87 -3.99
C GLU A 110 -6.36 25.64 -3.48
N LYS A 111 -6.80 25.69 -2.21
CA LYS A 111 -7.59 24.60 -1.64
C LYS A 111 -8.91 24.47 -2.38
N VAL A 112 -9.30 23.22 -2.69
CA VAL A 112 -10.56 22.93 -3.37
C VAL A 112 -11.74 23.29 -2.47
N LEU A 113 -11.65 22.94 -1.19
CA LEU A 113 -12.65 23.25 -0.17
C LEU A 113 -12.05 24.29 0.78
N LYS A 114 -12.65 25.48 0.84
CA LYS A 114 -12.18 26.59 1.67
C LYS A 114 -12.92 26.64 3.00
N ASP A 115 -14.19 26.31 2.96
CA ASP A 115 -15.11 26.32 4.11
C ASP A 115 -15.73 24.94 4.32
N PRO A 116 -16.09 24.58 5.57
CA PRO A 116 -16.81 23.32 5.85
C PRO A 116 -18.08 23.15 5.03
N SER A 117 -18.81 24.25 4.75
CA SER A 117 -20.03 24.24 3.94
C SER A 117 -19.80 23.86 2.45
N ASP A 118 -18.57 23.90 1.97
CA ASP A 118 -18.24 23.49 0.59
C ASP A 118 -18.34 21.97 0.43
N VAL A 119 -18.20 21.22 1.51
CA VAL A 119 -18.33 19.75 1.51
C VAL A 119 -19.72 19.32 1.02
N ASP A 120 -20.75 20.10 1.30
CA ASP A 120 -22.13 19.83 0.87
C ASP A 120 -22.32 20.00 -0.64
N LYS A 121 -21.47 20.79 -1.27
CA LYS A 121 -21.51 21.10 -2.71
C LYS A 121 -20.55 20.23 -3.54
N MET A 122 -19.80 19.37 -2.86
CA MET A 122 -18.77 18.55 -3.50
C MET A 122 -19.42 17.62 -4.54
N HIS A 123 -18.96 17.71 -5.79
CA HIS A 123 -19.32 16.75 -6.82
C HIS A 123 -18.56 15.44 -6.60
N LEU A 124 -19.28 14.33 -6.63
CA LEU A 124 -18.73 12.98 -6.46
C LEU A 124 -18.79 12.27 -7.82
N PRO A 125 -17.70 12.21 -8.59
CA PRO A 125 -17.70 11.59 -9.90
C PRO A 125 -18.07 10.09 -9.79
N ASP A 126 -19.02 9.68 -10.65
CA ASP A 126 -19.37 8.28 -10.79
C ASP A 126 -18.30 7.50 -11.60
N LYS A 127 -18.45 6.17 -11.71
CA LYS A 127 -17.48 5.35 -12.45
C LYS A 127 -17.34 5.74 -13.94
N ASN A 128 -18.40 6.28 -14.59
CA ASN A 128 -18.33 6.69 -15.98
C ASN A 128 -17.63 8.04 -16.15
N GLU A 129 -17.73 8.91 -15.16
CA GLU A 129 -17.00 10.18 -15.11
C GLU A 129 -15.52 9.91 -14.82
N LEU A 130 -15.20 8.99 -13.89
CA LEU A 130 -13.82 8.59 -13.60
C LEU A 130 -13.11 7.96 -14.82
N GLU A 131 -13.85 7.29 -15.74
CA GLU A 131 -13.30 6.80 -17.01
C GLU A 131 -12.75 7.91 -17.91
N LYS A 132 -13.18 9.14 -17.73
CA LYS A 132 -12.74 10.32 -18.50
C LYS A 132 -11.65 11.10 -17.76
N GLY A 133 -11.32 10.71 -16.52
CA GLY A 133 -10.29 11.31 -15.70
C GLY A 133 -8.89 10.84 -16.07
N TRP A 134 -7.96 11.06 -15.15
CA TRP A 134 -6.58 10.62 -15.28
C TRP A 134 -6.33 9.27 -14.57
N THR A 135 -6.86 9.09 -13.36
CA THR A 135 -6.54 7.97 -12.47
C THR A 135 -7.09 6.64 -13.02
N GLN A 136 -8.37 6.58 -13.38
CA GLN A 136 -8.99 5.34 -13.84
C GLN A 136 -8.38 4.82 -15.16
N PRO A 137 -8.22 5.62 -16.22
CA PRO A 137 -7.55 5.17 -17.44
C PRO A 137 -6.10 4.71 -17.20
N MET A 138 -5.38 5.37 -16.31
CA MET A 138 -4.03 4.98 -15.93
C MET A 138 -4.00 3.62 -15.25
N PHE A 139 -4.87 3.35 -14.28
CA PHE A 139 -4.98 2.04 -13.64
C PHE A 139 -5.35 0.93 -14.64
N LYS A 140 -6.29 1.18 -15.54
CA LYS A 140 -6.64 0.23 -16.61
C LYS A 140 -5.47 -0.08 -17.54
N ARG A 141 -4.73 0.95 -17.92
CA ARG A 141 -3.54 0.81 -18.76
C ARG A 141 -2.46 -0.03 -18.05
N LEU A 142 -2.21 0.24 -16.77
CA LEU A 142 -1.28 -0.55 -15.95
C LEU A 142 -1.68 -2.01 -15.86
N TYR A 143 -2.94 -2.27 -15.50
CA TYR A 143 -3.43 -3.64 -15.35
C TYR A 143 -3.34 -4.43 -16.66
N SER A 144 -3.77 -3.83 -17.77
CA SER A 144 -3.66 -4.43 -19.10
C SER A 144 -2.19 -4.70 -19.49
N TYR A 145 -1.29 -3.77 -19.15
CA TYR A 145 0.14 -3.93 -19.41
C TYR A 145 0.72 -5.11 -18.64
N VAL A 146 0.40 -5.25 -17.35
CA VAL A 146 0.87 -6.35 -16.52
C VAL A 146 0.30 -7.68 -17.02
N GLN A 147 -0.99 -7.77 -17.30
CA GLN A 147 -1.59 -8.99 -17.83
C GLN A 147 -0.89 -9.47 -19.13
N LYS A 148 -0.50 -8.53 -19.98
CA LYS A 148 0.17 -8.84 -21.25
C LYS A 148 1.64 -9.22 -21.08
N ASN A 149 2.40 -8.47 -20.28
CA ASN A 149 3.85 -8.53 -20.24
C ASN A 149 4.41 -9.20 -18.99
N LEU A 150 3.65 -9.22 -17.90
CA LEU A 150 4.05 -9.74 -16.60
C LEU A 150 2.94 -10.61 -15.96
N PRO A 151 2.40 -11.62 -16.68
CA PRO A 151 1.18 -12.34 -16.29
C PRO A 151 1.31 -13.14 -14.98
N GLN A 152 2.52 -13.31 -14.46
CA GLN A 152 2.77 -14.02 -13.20
C GLN A 152 2.97 -13.08 -12.02
N THR A 153 2.79 -11.77 -12.21
CA THR A 153 2.86 -10.78 -11.14
C THR A 153 1.46 -10.36 -10.71
N LEU A 154 1.34 -10.04 -9.42
CA LEU A 154 0.11 -9.50 -8.86
C LEU A 154 0.15 -7.98 -8.95
N VAL A 155 -0.96 -7.38 -9.29
CA VAL A 155 -1.11 -5.92 -9.35
C VAL A 155 -2.18 -5.49 -8.37
N PRO A 156 -1.82 -5.27 -7.10
CA PRO A 156 -2.73 -4.58 -6.22
C PRO A 156 -2.82 -3.12 -6.65
N ILE A 157 -4.04 -2.63 -6.83
CA ILE A 157 -4.29 -1.25 -7.18
C ILE A 157 -4.86 -0.51 -5.97
N SER A 158 -4.23 0.61 -5.66
CA SER A 158 -4.57 1.42 -4.51
C SER A 158 -5.75 2.34 -4.80
N TYR A 159 -6.99 1.80 -4.75
CA TYR A 159 -8.18 2.61 -4.98
C TYR A 159 -8.58 3.43 -3.75
N GLY A 160 -8.25 2.98 -2.55
CA GLY A 160 -8.68 3.59 -1.30
C GLY A 160 -7.52 3.84 -0.33
N PHE A 161 -6.31 4.03 -0.84
CA PHE A 161 -5.16 4.27 0.03
C PHE A 161 -5.31 5.59 0.78
N ASP A 162 -5.16 5.53 2.12
CA ASP A 162 -5.33 6.63 3.06
C ASP A 162 -6.56 7.53 2.79
N LEU A 163 -7.75 6.95 3.01
CA LEU A 163 -9.02 7.66 2.81
C LEU A 163 -9.08 9.00 3.55
N VAL A 164 -8.49 9.07 4.74
CA VAL A 164 -8.45 10.28 5.58
C VAL A 164 -7.45 11.29 5.04
N GLY A 165 -6.23 10.86 4.75
CA GLY A 165 -5.18 11.75 4.24
C GLY A 165 -5.53 12.36 2.90
N ALA A 166 -6.02 11.55 1.96
CA ALA A 166 -6.42 12.05 0.64
C ALA A 166 -7.63 13.01 0.72
N ALA A 167 -8.61 12.71 1.57
CA ALA A 167 -9.73 13.64 1.83
C ALA A 167 -9.24 14.96 2.44
N ALA A 168 -8.31 14.89 3.38
CA ALA A 168 -7.73 16.07 4.05
C ALA A 168 -7.01 17.01 3.06
N GLU A 169 -6.40 16.49 2.00
CA GLU A 169 -5.72 17.34 1.01
C GLU A 169 -6.68 18.31 0.30
N LEU A 170 -7.96 17.97 0.18
CA LEU A 170 -8.95 18.82 -0.50
C LEU A 170 -9.17 20.15 0.23
N CYS A 171 -9.10 20.18 1.55
CA CYS A 171 -9.18 21.40 2.36
C CYS A 171 -7.84 21.80 2.98
N GLY A 172 -6.82 20.95 2.85
CA GLY A 172 -5.52 21.03 3.51
C GLY A 172 -5.51 20.35 4.85
N VAL A 173 -4.45 19.58 5.09
CA VAL A 173 -4.33 18.71 6.27
C VAL A 173 -4.53 19.47 7.60
N GLU A 174 -3.95 20.66 7.73
CA GLU A 174 -4.11 21.49 8.93
C GLU A 174 -5.57 21.90 9.17
N ASN A 175 -6.27 22.33 8.10
CA ASN A 175 -7.68 22.68 8.18
C ASN A 175 -8.53 21.45 8.52
N PHE A 176 -8.25 20.31 7.89
CA PHE A 176 -8.94 19.07 8.19
C PHE A 176 -8.81 18.69 9.67
N ILE A 177 -7.60 18.74 10.22
CA ILE A 177 -7.38 18.46 11.65
C ILE A 177 -8.18 19.46 12.51
N MET A 178 -8.19 20.74 12.17
CA MET A 178 -9.04 21.72 12.88
C MET A 178 -10.53 21.33 12.80
N TRP A 179 -11.03 20.99 11.60
CA TRP A 179 -12.43 20.63 11.41
C TRP A 179 -12.85 19.41 12.23
N THR A 180 -11.94 18.47 12.49
CA THR A 180 -12.28 17.34 13.37
C THR A 180 -12.65 17.75 14.80
N PHE A 181 -12.34 19.00 15.22
CA PHE A 181 -12.69 19.56 16.54
C PHE A 181 -13.80 20.62 16.47
N THR A 182 -13.88 21.37 15.38
CA THR A 182 -14.77 22.54 15.28
C THR A 182 -15.97 22.31 14.36
N GLU A 183 -15.86 21.39 13.41
CA GLU A 183 -16.83 21.13 12.32
C GLU A 183 -16.91 19.61 12.03
N GLU A 184 -17.12 18.84 13.08
CA GLU A 184 -17.01 17.36 13.07
C GLU A 184 -17.89 16.73 11.98
N GLU A 185 -19.12 17.24 11.78
CA GLU A 185 -20.03 16.72 10.75
C GLU A 185 -19.46 16.89 9.34
N ALA A 186 -18.90 18.07 9.04
CA ALA A 186 -18.28 18.35 7.74
C ALA A 186 -17.03 17.49 7.53
N ALA A 187 -16.20 17.31 8.56
CA ALA A 187 -15.02 16.45 8.48
C ALA A 187 -15.38 14.97 8.20
N HIS A 188 -16.39 14.43 8.90
CA HIS A 188 -16.90 13.07 8.63
C HIS A 188 -17.46 12.94 7.22
N LYS A 189 -18.26 13.92 6.79
CA LYS A 189 -18.85 13.94 5.46
C LYS A 189 -17.78 13.99 4.37
N LEU A 190 -16.72 14.78 4.56
CA LEU A 190 -15.61 14.88 3.62
C LEU A 190 -14.91 13.53 3.41
N VAL A 191 -14.56 12.83 4.49
CA VAL A 191 -13.96 11.50 4.39
C VAL A 191 -14.91 10.51 3.72
N ARG A 192 -16.21 10.58 4.03
CA ARG A 192 -17.23 9.73 3.41
C ARG A 192 -17.37 10.01 1.91
N ASN A 193 -17.41 11.27 1.52
CA ASN A 193 -17.49 11.69 0.11
C ASN A 193 -16.29 11.18 -0.69
N TYR A 194 -15.07 11.35 -0.17
CA TYR A 194 -13.88 10.80 -0.81
C TYR A 194 -13.94 9.26 -0.91
N THR A 195 -14.42 8.60 0.14
CA THR A 195 -14.58 7.14 0.16
C THR A 195 -15.52 6.65 -0.94
N GLU A 196 -16.63 7.35 -1.21
CA GLU A 196 -17.55 7.02 -2.31
C GLU A 196 -16.86 7.11 -3.68
N VAL A 197 -16.04 8.14 -3.91
CA VAL A 197 -15.26 8.26 -5.15
C VAL A 197 -14.30 7.07 -5.32
N ALA A 198 -13.61 6.69 -4.25
CA ALA A 198 -12.72 5.53 -4.27
C ALA A 198 -13.47 4.20 -4.54
N ILE A 199 -14.69 4.04 -4.01
CA ILE A 199 -15.57 2.89 -4.29
C ILE A 199 -15.99 2.87 -5.76
N ASN A 200 -16.36 4.01 -6.34
CA ASN A 200 -16.74 4.12 -7.75
C ASN A 200 -15.57 3.72 -8.66
N GLY A 201 -14.36 4.11 -8.32
CA GLY A 201 -13.14 3.69 -9.02
C GLY A 201 -12.89 2.18 -8.96
N ALA A 202 -13.01 1.58 -7.79
CA ALA A 202 -12.85 0.13 -7.61
C ALA A 202 -13.92 -0.66 -8.38
N GLU A 203 -15.17 -0.18 -8.40
CA GLU A 203 -16.27 -0.75 -9.20
C GLU A 203 -15.94 -0.71 -10.70
N GLY A 204 -15.47 0.42 -11.23
CA GLY A 204 -15.10 0.54 -12.65
C GLY A 204 -14.00 -0.43 -13.08
N MET A 205 -13.05 -0.75 -12.19
CA MET A 205 -12.05 -1.78 -12.45
C MET A 205 -12.65 -3.19 -12.40
N ALA A 206 -13.49 -3.48 -11.42
CA ALA A 206 -14.18 -4.77 -11.31
C ALA A 206 -15.08 -5.05 -12.52
N ASP A 207 -15.79 -4.04 -13.01
CA ASP A 207 -16.61 -4.15 -14.24
C ASP A 207 -15.76 -4.51 -15.47
N THR A 208 -14.53 -4.00 -15.53
CA THR A 208 -13.63 -4.23 -16.68
C THR A 208 -12.92 -5.58 -16.62
N TYR A 209 -12.47 -5.99 -15.43
CA TYR A 209 -11.55 -7.13 -15.26
C TYR A 209 -12.12 -8.28 -14.41
N GLY A 210 -13.38 -8.17 -13.95
CA GLY A 210 -14.06 -9.18 -13.15
C GLY A 210 -13.59 -9.25 -11.69
N MET A 211 -12.58 -8.47 -11.32
CA MET A 211 -12.06 -8.38 -9.95
C MET A 211 -11.23 -7.10 -9.75
N ALA A 212 -11.03 -6.72 -8.51
CA ALA A 212 -10.02 -5.72 -8.14
C ALA A 212 -9.38 -6.11 -6.81
N MET A 213 -8.05 -6.14 -6.75
CA MET A 213 -7.33 -6.31 -5.50
C MET A 213 -7.27 -4.96 -4.78
N LEU A 214 -7.85 -4.89 -3.59
CA LEU A 214 -8.01 -3.65 -2.86
C LEU A 214 -6.78 -3.37 -1.99
N ILE A 215 -6.27 -2.14 -2.06
CA ILE A 215 -5.39 -1.60 -1.04
C ILE A 215 -6.11 -0.43 -0.39
N VAL A 216 -6.18 -0.46 0.94
CA VAL A 216 -6.71 0.63 1.75
C VAL A 216 -5.85 0.79 3.00
N GLY A 217 -5.65 2.03 3.44
CA GLY A 217 -4.73 2.29 4.53
C GLY A 217 -5.20 3.36 5.50
N SER A 218 -4.47 3.42 6.59
CA SER A 218 -4.56 4.47 7.60
C SER A 218 -3.16 5.04 7.79
N VAL A 219 -2.89 6.20 7.18
CA VAL A 219 -1.60 6.90 7.26
C VAL A 219 -1.74 8.15 8.11
N LEU A 220 -2.62 9.08 7.72
CA LEU A 220 -2.94 10.25 8.54
C LEU A 220 -3.63 9.83 9.85
N GLY A 221 -4.46 8.77 9.81
CA GLY A 221 -5.12 8.19 10.97
C GLY A 221 -4.18 7.36 11.83
N ASN A 222 -3.31 8.01 12.62
CA ASN A 222 -2.34 7.38 13.49
C ASN A 222 -2.26 8.07 14.86
N ASN A 223 -1.66 7.42 15.86
CA ASN A 223 -1.65 7.90 17.24
C ASN A 223 -0.75 9.12 17.53
N ASP A 224 0.06 9.57 16.56
CA ASP A 224 0.80 10.82 16.69
C ASP A 224 -0.11 12.04 16.43
N ILE A 225 -1.26 11.84 15.74
CA ILE A 225 -2.16 12.90 15.31
C ILE A 225 -3.53 12.77 15.97
N PHE A 226 -4.07 11.55 16.09
CA PHE A 226 -5.44 11.31 16.55
C PHE A 226 -5.52 10.34 17.73
N SER A 227 -6.58 10.50 18.55
CA SER A 227 -6.96 9.51 19.56
C SER A 227 -7.50 8.21 18.90
N ASP A 228 -7.59 7.15 19.68
CA ASP A 228 -8.17 5.88 19.19
C ASP A 228 -9.63 6.04 18.74
N GLU A 229 -10.42 6.89 19.41
CA GLU A 229 -11.80 7.21 19.06
C GLU A 229 -11.87 7.91 17.69
N ALA A 230 -11.00 8.90 17.46
CA ALA A 230 -10.92 9.60 16.18
C ALA A 230 -10.41 8.68 15.06
N ILE A 231 -9.40 7.85 15.32
CA ILE A 231 -8.94 6.83 14.35
C ILE A 231 -10.06 5.84 14.02
N LYS A 232 -10.85 5.43 15.02
CA LYS A 232 -12.01 4.58 14.78
C LYS A 232 -13.01 5.25 13.87
N SER A 233 -13.45 6.46 14.18
CA SER A 233 -14.54 7.15 13.49
C SER A 233 -14.15 7.64 12.09
N TYR A 234 -12.97 8.24 11.94
CA TYR A 234 -12.51 8.79 10.65
C TYR A 234 -11.85 7.74 9.76
N SER A 235 -11.02 6.84 10.31
CA SER A 235 -10.25 5.90 9.53
C SER A 235 -10.88 4.50 9.48
N ALA A 236 -10.93 3.77 10.59
CA ALA A 236 -11.29 2.35 10.60
C ALA A 236 -12.72 2.07 10.09
N GLU A 237 -13.71 2.89 10.48
CA GLU A 237 -15.09 2.77 10.01
C GLU A 237 -15.23 3.07 8.51
N ASN A 238 -14.47 4.02 7.98
CA ASN A 238 -14.45 4.30 6.55
C ASN A 238 -13.71 3.22 5.75
N MET A 239 -12.62 2.67 6.26
CA MET A 239 -11.95 1.50 5.66
C MET A 239 -12.88 0.29 5.61
N LYS A 240 -13.60 0.00 6.70
CA LYS A 240 -14.62 -1.06 6.75
C LYS A 240 -15.75 -0.80 5.74
N TYR A 241 -16.26 0.41 5.70
CA TYR A 241 -17.30 0.81 4.75
C TYR A 241 -16.82 0.64 3.31
N TYR A 242 -15.63 1.15 2.98
CA TYR A 242 -15.00 1.01 1.67
C TYR A 242 -14.93 -0.45 1.23
N VAL A 243 -14.33 -1.33 2.03
CA VAL A 243 -14.17 -2.74 1.68
C VAL A 243 -15.53 -3.43 1.50
N ASN A 244 -16.48 -3.16 2.40
CA ASN A 244 -17.83 -3.74 2.31
C ASN A 244 -18.53 -3.31 1.01
N GLN A 245 -18.50 -2.04 0.65
CA GLN A 245 -19.13 -1.54 -0.57
C GLN A 245 -18.42 -2.07 -1.82
N CYS A 246 -17.09 -2.11 -1.83
CA CYS A 246 -16.32 -2.70 -2.92
C CYS A 246 -16.72 -4.17 -3.16
N PHE A 247 -16.82 -4.99 -2.11
CA PHE A 247 -17.25 -6.38 -2.23
C PHE A 247 -18.67 -6.52 -2.78
N ARG A 248 -19.59 -5.68 -2.31
CA ARG A 248 -20.98 -5.65 -2.82
C ARG A 248 -21.07 -5.27 -4.29
N ARG A 249 -20.12 -4.48 -4.79
CA ARG A 249 -20.04 -4.02 -6.19
C ARG A 249 -19.10 -4.89 -7.05
N GLY A 250 -18.68 -6.06 -6.56
CA GLY A 250 -17.91 -7.04 -7.32
C GLY A 250 -16.39 -6.87 -7.27
N ALA A 251 -15.87 -5.88 -6.55
CA ALA A 251 -14.44 -5.74 -6.32
C ALA A 251 -13.98 -6.59 -5.12
N GLY A 252 -12.76 -7.07 -5.15
CA GLY A 252 -12.19 -7.97 -4.13
C GLY A 252 -12.18 -9.43 -4.63
N PRO A 253 -12.03 -10.46 -3.76
CA PRO A 253 -12.06 -10.41 -2.29
C PRO A 253 -10.72 -10.14 -1.60
N GLN A 254 -9.66 -9.85 -2.34
CA GLN A 254 -8.33 -9.58 -1.78
C GLN A 254 -8.28 -8.17 -1.20
N VAL A 255 -7.78 -8.05 0.02
CA VAL A 255 -7.59 -6.77 0.70
C VAL A 255 -6.20 -6.71 1.32
N PHE A 256 -5.48 -5.66 1.00
CA PHE A 256 -4.25 -5.29 1.69
C PHE A 256 -4.50 -4.04 2.55
N TYR A 257 -4.49 -4.22 3.86
CA TYR A 257 -4.52 -3.12 4.81
C TYR A 257 -3.11 -2.64 5.09
N HIS A 258 -2.84 -1.36 4.79
CA HIS A 258 -1.58 -0.70 5.11
C HIS A 258 -1.80 0.39 6.17
N CYS A 259 -1.57 0.07 7.44
CA CYS A 259 -1.69 0.99 8.56
C CYS A 259 -0.31 1.54 8.93
N CYS A 260 0.09 2.63 8.25
CA CYS A 260 1.39 3.28 8.43
C CYS A 260 1.39 4.25 9.62
N GLY A 261 2.56 4.79 9.95
CA GLY A 261 2.72 5.68 11.09
C GLY A 261 2.63 4.96 12.44
N ASN A 262 2.51 5.73 13.51
CA ASN A 262 2.42 5.20 14.86
C ASN A 262 1.03 4.64 15.15
N GLN A 263 0.93 3.33 15.33
CA GLN A 263 -0.28 2.61 15.67
C GLN A 263 -0.17 1.99 17.08
N GLU A 264 0.35 2.77 18.05
CA GLU A 264 0.70 2.28 19.38
C GLU A 264 -0.45 1.60 20.13
N THR A 265 -1.66 2.14 20.00
CA THR A 265 -2.89 1.61 20.62
C THR A 265 -3.98 1.31 19.60
N SER A 266 -4.03 2.05 18.50
CA SER A 266 -5.05 1.96 17.44
C SER A 266 -5.08 0.62 16.70
N TYR A 267 -4.02 -0.19 16.74
CA TYR A 267 -4.06 -1.56 16.20
C TYR A 267 -5.20 -2.41 16.80
N LYS A 268 -5.61 -2.13 18.06
CA LYS A 268 -6.76 -2.77 18.69
C LYS A 268 -8.07 -2.34 18.05
N VAL A 269 -8.16 -1.05 17.70
CA VAL A 269 -9.31 -0.50 16.96
C VAL A 269 -9.45 -1.21 15.61
N PHE A 270 -8.36 -1.39 14.88
CA PHE A 270 -8.37 -2.11 13.60
C PHE A 270 -8.83 -3.57 13.78
N LYS A 271 -8.33 -4.27 14.80
CA LYS A 271 -8.75 -5.65 15.10
C LYS A 271 -10.27 -5.78 15.23
N ASP A 272 -10.88 -4.83 15.93
CA ASP A 272 -12.31 -4.89 16.31
C ASP A 272 -13.23 -4.29 15.24
N THR A 273 -12.70 -3.40 14.38
CA THR A 273 -13.52 -2.64 13.43
C THR A 273 -13.41 -3.15 12.00
N LEU A 274 -12.21 -3.53 11.50
CA LEU A 274 -12.00 -3.83 10.10
C LEU A 274 -12.77 -5.06 9.63
N MET A 275 -13.09 -5.07 8.33
CA MET A 275 -13.67 -6.22 7.65
C MET A 275 -12.56 -7.19 7.22
N TRP A 276 -12.71 -8.46 7.54
CA TRP A 276 -11.74 -9.51 7.25
C TRP A 276 -12.24 -10.47 6.18
N SER A 277 -11.39 -10.82 5.24
CA SER A 277 -11.61 -11.87 4.26
C SER A 277 -10.53 -12.97 4.39
N PRO A 278 -10.75 -14.16 3.82
CA PRO A 278 -9.71 -15.18 3.76
C PRO A 278 -8.41 -14.73 3.08
N PHE A 279 -8.49 -13.71 2.22
CA PHE A 279 -7.39 -13.18 1.42
C PHE A 279 -6.91 -11.80 1.92
N THR A 280 -7.05 -11.54 3.21
CA THR A 280 -6.58 -10.30 3.82
C THR A 280 -5.10 -10.40 4.17
N VAL A 281 -4.32 -9.42 3.74
CA VAL A 281 -2.97 -9.11 4.27
C VAL A 281 -3.08 -7.88 5.15
N LEU A 282 -2.48 -7.92 6.33
CA LEU A 282 -2.41 -6.78 7.24
C LEU A 282 -0.97 -6.40 7.49
N HIS A 283 -0.65 -5.16 7.19
CA HIS A 283 0.61 -4.50 7.50
C HIS A 283 0.37 -3.36 8.50
N ILE A 284 1.17 -3.34 9.57
CA ILE A 284 1.20 -2.24 10.54
C ILE A 284 2.65 -1.72 10.64
N GLY A 285 2.83 -0.40 10.52
CA GLY A 285 4.14 0.21 10.42
C GLY A 285 4.89 0.29 11.75
N TYR A 286 4.40 1.09 12.68
CA TYR A 286 5.12 1.41 13.90
C TYR A 286 4.25 1.26 15.17
N LYS A 287 4.91 0.99 16.28
CA LYS A 287 4.39 1.08 17.63
C LYS A 287 5.25 2.08 18.39
N GLY A 288 4.73 3.28 18.64
CA GLY A 288 5.56 4.39 19.07
C GLY A 288 6.61 4.74 18.02
N ARG A 289 7.86 4.71 18.39
CA ARG A 289 9.01 5.01 17.51
C ARG A 289 9.69 3.78 16.91
N GLU A 290 9.26 2.59 17.28
CA GLU A 290 9.83 1.32 16.83
C GLU A 290 8.97 0.66 15.76
N ALA A 291 9.57 -0.09 14.86
CA ALA A 291 8.83 -0.93 13.93
C ALA A 291 7.89 -1.85 14.68
N PHE A 292 6.67 -2.04 14.15
CA PHE A 292 5.64 -2.82 14.86
C PHE A 292 6.12 -4.27 15.09
N PRO A 293 6.14 -4.76 16.35
CA PRO A 293 6.69 -6.07 16.64
C PRO A 293 5.89 -7.21 16.00
N SER A 294 6.56 -8.08 15.23
CA SER A 294 5.91 -9.22 14.57
C SER A 294 5.30 -10.22 15.55
N ALA A 295 5.85 -10.33 16.77
CA ALA A 295 5.23 -11.13 17.84
C ALA A 295 3.83 -10.60 18.21
N LEU A 296 3.69 -9.28 18.39
CA LEU A 296 2.41 -8.64 18.72
C LEU A 296 1.44 -8.68 17.55
N LEU A 297 1.95 -8.49 16.31
CA LEU A 297 1.16 -8.61 15.09
C LEU A 297 0.56 -10.02 14.97
N LYS A 298 1.38 -11.06 15.14
CA LYS A 298 0.96 -12.46 15.17
C LYS A 298 -0.05 -12.70 16.28
N GLU A 299 0.25 -12.35 17.54
CA GLU A 299 -0.65 -12.53 18.68
C GLU A 299 -2.03 -11.93 18.43
N THR A 300 -2.05 -10.77 17.78
CA THR A 300 -3.29 -10.01 17.61
C THR A 300 -4.11 -10.46 16.40
N PHE A 301 -3.47 -10.83 15.26
CA PHE A 301 -4.13 -10.92 13.96
C PHE A 301 -3.99 -12.25 13.21
N GLN A 302 -3.19 -13.20 13.69
CA GLN A 302 -2.93 -14.45 12.94
C GLN A 302 -4.16 -15.28 12.57
N ASP A 303 -5.28 -15.11 13.31
CA ASP A 303 -6.54 -15.79 13.02
C ASP A 303 -7.42 -15.04 11.98
N ARG A 304 -7.02 -13.83 11.58
CA ARG A 304 -7.80 -12.91 10.73
C ARG A 304 -7.14 -12.59 9.39
N ALA A 305 -5.82 -12.49 9.36
CA ALA A 305 -5.07 -12.03 8.20
C ALA A 305 -3.70 -12.71 8.07
N THR A 306 -3.15 -12.72 6.87
CA THR A 306 -1.72 -12.90 6.67
C THR A 306 -1.01 -11.69 7.27
N CYS A 307 -0.10 -11.93 8.21
CA CYS A 307 0.63 -10.88 8.91
C CYS A 307 1.82 -10.42 8.06
N MET A 308 1.94 -9.11 7.83
CA MET A 308 3.12 -8.54 7.18
C MET A 308 3.90 -7.74 8.23
N GLY A 309 5.00 -8.33 8.70
CA GLY A 309 5.83 -7.76 9.76
C GLY A 309 6.99 -6.96 9.23
N SER A 310 7.53 -6.12 10.08
CA SER A 310 8.19 -4.91 9.67
C SER A 310 9.63 -4.75 10.18
N VAL A 311 10.51 -4.39 9.26
CA VAL A 311 11.84 -3.86 9.55
C VAL A 311 11.79 -2.33 9.47
N ASP A 312 12.37 -1.64 10.44
CA ASP A 312 12.37 -0.18 10.52
C ASP A 312 12.98 0.43 9.24
N THR A 313 12.24 1.32 8.59
CA THR A 313 12.70 2.02 7.38
C THR A 313 13.93 2.89 7.60
N LYS A 314 14.16 3.36 8.83
CA LYS A 314 15.37 4.11 9.18
C LYS A 314 16.64 3.24 9.08
N LEU A 315 16.55 1.94 9.41
CA LEU A 315 17.65 1.01 9.23
C LEU A 315 17.99 0.82 7.74
N MET A 316 16.99 0.87 6.88
CA MET A 316 17.18 0.67 5.44
C MET A 316 18.09 1.75 4.80
N ILE A 317 18.16 2.94 5.39
CA ILE A 317 19.06 4.03 4.92
C ILE A 317 20.33 4.10 5.77
N ASN A 318 20.17 4.08 7.10
CA ASN A 318 21.22 4.52 8.02
C ASN A 318 22.09 3.37 8.57
N ALA A 319 21.65 2.10 8.40
CA ALA A 319 22.36 0.96 8.92
C ALA A 319 23.14 0.22 7.82
N ASN A 320 24.13 -0.58 8.26
CA ASN A 320 24.80 -1.53 7.38
C ASN A 320 23.95 -2.80 7.19
N PRO A 321 24.24 -3.62 6.15
CA PRO A 321 23.47 -4.83 5.87
C PRO A 321 23.37 -5.84 7.00
N MET A 322 24.38 -5.92 7.88
CA MET A 322 24.34 -6.84 9.02
C MET A 322 23.31 -6.42 10.06
N ALA A 323 23.16 -5.12 10.33
CA ALA A 323 22.14 -4.63 11.25
C ALA A 323 20.73 -4.86 10.69
N VAL A 324 20.53 -4.66 9.39
CA VAL A 324 19.26 -4.97 8.71
C VAL A 324 18.96 -6.47 8.75
N TYR A 325 19.96 -7.32 8.51
CA TYR A 325 19.84 -8.78 8.60
C TYR A 325 19.40 -9.24 9.99
N GLU A 326 20.02 -8.74 11.06
CA GLU A 326 19.64 -9.11 12.44
C GLU A 326 18.24 -8.59 12.81
N ALA A 327 17.86 -7.40 12.35
CA ALA A 327 16.50 -6.90 12.53
C ALA A 327 15.48 -7.78 11.79
N ALA A 328 15.75 -8.12 10.54
CA ALA A 328 14.92 -9.02 9.73
C ALA A 328 14.77 -10.40 10.35
N LYS A 329 15.88 -10.99 10.82
CA LYS A 329 15.90 -12.28 11.55
C LYS A 329 15.01 -12.22 12.78
N THR A 330 15.10 -11.16 13.58
CA THR A 330 14.27 -10.99 14.78
C THR A 330 12.78 -10.99 14.44
N GLN A 331 12.37 -10.23 13.42
CA GLN A 331 10.99 -10.17 12.98
C GLN A 331 10.51 -11.51 12.40
N LEU A 332 11.33 -12.17 11.58
CA LEU A 332 11.02 -13.48 11.03
C LEU A 332 10.80 -14.53 12.11
N LEU A 333 11.73 -14.67 13.05
CA LEU A 333 11.63 -15.67 14.13
C LEU A 333 10.37 -15.45 14.99
N ALA A 334 9.92 -14.21 15.13
CA ALA A 334 8.73 -13.86 15.90
C ALA A 334 7.41 -14.08 15.14
N GLY A 335 7.42 -13.97 13.80
CA GLY A 335 6.21 -13.96 12.97
C GLY A 335 5.98 -15.19 12.10
N ARG A 336 7.03 -15.93 11.73
CA ARG A 336 7.05 -16.96 10.68
C ARG A 336 6.02 -18.09 10.82
N ASP A 337 5.62 -18.41 12.03
CA ASP A 337 4.64 -19.45 12.37
C ASP A 337 3.21 -18.90 12.56
N SER A 338 2.92 -17.71 12.01
CA SER A 338 1.55 -17.15 12.01
C SER A 338 0.60 -18.08 11.25
N LYS A 339 -0.57 -18.36 11.83
CA LYS A 339 -1.53 -19.35 11.31
C LYS A 339 -1.99 -19.10 9.86
N ARG A 340 -2.13 -17.83 9.46
CA ARG A 340 -2.57 -17.44 8.11
C ARG A 340 -1.41 -16.95 7.25
N GLY A 341 -0.18 -17.32 7.61
CA GLY A 341 1.03 -16.92 6.90
C GLY A 341 1.64 -15.62 7.40
N TYR A 342 2.89 -15.42 6.98
CA TYR A 342 3.70 -14.26 7.31
C TYR A 342 4.46 -13.78 6.09
N ILE A 343 4.60 -12.47 5.94
CA ILE A 343 5.43 -11.80 4.92
C ILE A 343 6.41 -10.89 5.67
N LEU A 344 7.69 -10.97 5.33
CA LEU A 344 8.68 -10.04 5.85
C LEU A 344 8.66 -8.75 5.03
N GLY A 345 8.28 -7.65 5.65
CA GLY A 345 8.25 -6.32 5.03
C GLY A 345 9.11 -5.30 5.77
N THR A 346 9.06 -4.06 5.26
CA THR A 346 9.54 -2.86 5.96
C THR A 346 8.37 -2.16 6.65
N ALA A 347 8.63 -1.31 7.64
CA ALA A 347 7.57 -0.61 8.41
C ALA A 347 6.74 0.40 7.60
N CYS A 348 7.17 0.73 6.41
CA CYS A 348 6.48 1.52 5.38
C CYS A 348 7.16 1.27 4.04
N GLU A 349 6.85 2.06 3.00
CA GLU A 349 7.61 2.09 1.75
C GLU A 349 9.12 2.15 2.04
N THR A 350 9.86 1.30 1.35
CA THR A 350 11.33 1.34 1.42
C THR A 350 11.84 2.70 0.91
N PRO A 351 12.65 3.42 1.70
CA PRO A 351 13.12 4.72 1.29
C PRO A 351 13.84 4.69 -0.07
N PRO A 352 13.67 5.70 -0.91
CA PRO A 352 14.17 5.71 -2.29
C PRO A 352 15.65 5.36 -2.43
N TYR A 353 16.47 5.89 -1.53
CA TYR A 353 17.93 5.76 -1.58
C TYR A 353 18.50 4.67 -0.66
N THR A 354 17.69 3.68 -0.32
CA THR A 354 18.16 2.48 0.38
C THR A 354 19.27 1.81 -0.43
N ILE A 355 20.38 1.46 0.23
CA ILE A 355 21.49 0.78 -0.44
C ILE A 355 21.10 -0.67 -0.81
N PRO A 356 21.55 -1.18 -1.97
CA PRO A 356 21.21 -2.52 -2.45
C PRO A 356 21.50 -3.63 -1.44
N GLY A 357 22.61 -3.50 -0.69
CA GLY A 357 23.01 -4.46 0.35
C GLY A 357 21.95 -4.67 1.44
N ASN A 358 21.17 -3.62 1.78
CA ASN A 358 20.11 -3.71 2.77
C ASN A 358 18.89 -4.49 2.25
N LEU A 359 18.56 -4.38 0.97
CA LEU A 359 17.54 -5.21 0.33
C LEU A 359 17.95 -6.69 0.29
N TYR A 360 19.21 -6.98 -0.08
CA TYR A 360 19.75 -8.34 -0.03
C TYR A 360 19.76 -8.91 1.39
N ALA A 361 19.99 -8.09 2.42
CA ALA A 361 19.96 -8.53 3.81
C ALA A 361 18.59 -9.08 4.24
N LEU A 362 17.48 -8.47 3.76
CA LEU A 362 16.13 -8.97 4.03
C LEU A 362 15.93 -10.37 3.43
N THR A 363 16.25 -10.54 2.15
CA THR A 363 16.07 -11.83 1.47
C THR A 363 17.05 -12.89 1.95
N ARG A 364 18.23 -12.50 2.36
CA ARG A 364 19.18 -13.40 3.01
C ARG A 364 18.63 -13.92 4.34
N ALA A 365 18.09 -13.04 5.19
CA ALA A 365 17.47 -13.47 6.44
C ALA A 365 16.28 -14.42 6.19
N ALA A 366 15.46 -14.16 5.17
CA ALA A 366 14.36 -15.04 4.81
C ALA A 366 14.82 -16.43 4.33
N ARG A 367 15.93 -16.52 3.60
CA ARG A 367 16.53 -17.80 3.20
C ARG A 367 17.09 -18.57 4.40
N ASP A 368 17.75 -17.88 5.33
CA ASP A 368 18.40 -18.52 6.47
C ASP A 368 17.42 -18.94 7.58
N PHE A 369 16.30 -18.22 7.76
CA PHE A 369 15.38 -18.42 8.89
C PHE A 369 13.90 -18.57 8.50
N GLY A 370 13.55 -18.36 7.25
CA GLY A 370 12.17 -18.40 6.76
C GLY A 370 11.84 -19.61 5.89
N THR A 371 12.75 -20.58 5.73
CA THR A 371 12.53 -21.80 4.93
C THR A 371 11.54 -22.73 5.61
N TYR A 372 10.44 -23.06 4.96
CA TYR A 372 9.42 -23.96 5.49
C TYR A 372 9.98 -25.37 5.75
N GLY A 373 9.49 -26.01 6.82
CA GLY A 373 9.93 -27.34 7.23
C GLY A 373 11.27 -27.38 8.00
N THR A 374 11.86 -26.22 8.29
CA THR A 374 13.11 -26.12 9.09
C THR A 374 12.87 -25.68 10.53
N TRP A 375 11.63 -25.43 10.95
CA TRP A 375 11.27 -25.04 12.31
C TRP A 375 10.06 -25.82 12.82
#